data_a3b8ea1ae4105000ffe668ec483a6964
#
_entry.id   a3b8ea1ae4105000ffe668ec483a6964
#
_cell.length_a   1.000
_cell.length_b   1.000
_cell.length_c   1.000
_cell.angle_alpha   90.00
_cell.angle_beta   90.00
_cell.angle_gamma   90.00
#
_symmetry.space_group_name_H-M   'P 1'
#
loop_
_entity.id
_entity.type
_entity.pdbx_description
1 polymer ?
#
loop_
_entity_poly.entity_id
_entity_poly.type
_entity_poly.pdbx_seq_one_letter_code
_entity_poly.pdbx_strand_id
1 'polypeptide(L)'
;DMGTRFMATKEAPCHERVKEAIINATELDTRLVMRPLRNTERVLNNSAVEKLLEKEKELGSNIKFEDIMDEVAGVYPKVMLDGEMDAGAWSCGMVVGLINDIPSCKELIDGIMSEADSLITKRLEGMLSA
;
A
#
# COMPACT_ATOMS: atom_id res chain seq x y z
N ASP A 1 3.17 9.36 -6.95
CA ASP A 1 2.14 8.99 -5.98
C ASP A 1 2.80 8.43 -4.74
N MET A 2 2.46 8.93 -3.54
CA MET A 2 3.09 8.57 -2.28
C MET A 2 2.05 8.15 -1.21
N GLY A 3 0.86 7.72 -1.61
CA GLY A 3 -0.25 7.39 -0.69
C GLY A 3 0.16 6.46 0.44
N THR A 4 0.73 5.29 0.13
CA THR A 4 1.14 4.29 1.14
C THR A 4 2.16 4.86 2.14
N ARG A 5 3.12 5.69 1.68
CA ARG A 5 4.10 6.32 2.59
C ARG A 5 3.42 7.28 3.59
N PHE A 6 2.47 8.10 3.11
CA PHE A 6 1.75 9.02 3.99
C PHE A 6 0.73 8.33 4.90
N MET A 7 0.20 7.16 4.54
CA MET A 7 -0.59 6.33 5.46
C MET A 7 0.21 5.90 6.70
N ALA A 8 1.52 5.68 6.56
CA ALA A 8 2.42 5.37 7.66
C ALA A 8 3.01 6.65 8.28
N THR A 9 2.16 7.58 8.68
CA THR A 9 2.53 8.78 9.44
C THR A 9 1.67 8.90 10.70
N LYS A 10 2.16 9.67 11.68
CA LYS A 10 1.45 9.90 12.95
C LYS A 10 0.09 10.55 12.73
N GLU A 11 -0.02 11.48 11.75
CA GLU A 11 -1.23 12.26 11.48
C GLU A 11 -2.22 11.56 10.55
N ALA A 12 -1.85 10.46 9.88
CA ALA A 12 -2.77 9.74 9.01
C ALA A 12 -3.99 9.23 9.81
N PRO A 13 -5.23 9.54 9.37
CA PRO A 13 -6.44 9.19 10.09
C PRO A 13 -6.86 7.74 9.83
N CYS A 14 -5.91 6.81 9.91
CA CYS A 14 -6.16 5.38 9.81
C CYS A 14 -5.78 4.68 11.11
N HIS A 15 -6.39 3.52 11.33
CA HIS A 15 -6.16 2.71 12.53
C HIS A 15 -4.68 2.30 12.64
N GLU A 16 -4.15 2.22 13.86
CA GLU A 16 -2.72 1.89 14.09
C GLU A 16 -2.33 0.53 13.49
N ARG A 17 -3.23 -0.46 13.48
CA ARG A 17 -2.98 -1.76 12.83
C ARG A 17 -2.66 -1.63 11.33
N VAL A 18 -3.22 -0.65 10.64
CA VAL A 18 -2.91 -0.37 9.22
C VAL A 18 -1.47 0.11 9.11
N LYS A 19 -1.04 1.02 9.97
CA LYS A 19 0.34 1.53 10.00
C LYS A 19 1.32 0.42 10.36
N GLU A 20 0.99 -0.41 11.36
CA GLU A 20 1.78 -1.58 11.75
C GLU A 20 1.89 -2.60 10.60
N ALA A 21 0.80 -2.86 9.88
CA ALA A 21 0.82 -3.75 8.72
C ALA A 21 1.75 -3.23 7.62
N ILE A 22 1.77 -1.89 7.39
CA ILE A 22 2.66 -1.27 6.40
C ILE A 22 4.13 -1.44 6.80
N ILE A 23 4.51 -1.14 8.03
CA ILE A 23 5.93 -1.21 8.44
C ILE A 23 6.46 -2.63 8.62
N ASN A 24 5.59 -3.61 8.77
CA ASN A 24 5.97 -5.02 8.88
C ASN A 24 5.94 -5.78 7.55
N ALA A 25 5.40 -5.17 6.49
CA ALA A 25 5.30 -5.78 5.17
C ALA A 25 6.54 -5.55 4.32
N THR A 26 6.74 -6.46 3.37
CA THR A 26 7.73 -6.36 2.31
C THR A 26 7.05 -6.08 0.96
N GLU A 27 7.82 -5.77 -0.07
CA GLU A 27 7.29 -5.62 -1.43
C GLU A 27 6.63 -6.91 -1.96
N LEU A 28 6.99 -8.07 -1.40
CA LEU A 28 6.43 -9.37 -1.77
C LEU A 28 5.05 -9.65 -1.13
N ASP A 29 4.65 -8.84 -0.14
CA ASP A 29 3.37 -8.98 0.54
C ASP A 29 2.23 -8.24 -0.17
N THR A 30 2.47 -7.71 -1.37
CA THR A 30 1.42 -7.07 -2.18
C THR A 30 0.94 -7.96 -3.30
N ARG A 31 -0.33 -7.79 -3.70
CA ARG A 31 -0.96 -8.52 -4.81
C ARG A 31 -1.64 -7.56 -5.77
N LEU A 32 -1.73 -7.97 -7.04
CA LEU A 32 -2.57 -7.30 -8.03
C LEU A 32 -3.91 -8.04 -8.13
N VAL A 33 -4.99 -7.32 -7.92
CA VAL A 33 -6.37 -7.83 -7.97
C VAL A 33 -7.18 -7.12 -9.04
N MET A 34 -8.36 -7.63 -9.34
CA MET A 34 -9.34 -7.10 -10.28
C MET A 34 -8.81 -6.95 -11.72
N ARG A 35 -7.79 -7.72 -12.09
CA ARG A 35 -7.21 -7.71 -13.45
C ARG A 35 -8.20 -8.15 -14.53
N PRO A 36 -8.98 -9.24 -14.35
CA PRO A 36 -9.98 -9.65 -15.34
C PRO A 36 -11.08 -8.60 -15.55
N LEU A 37 -11.38 -7.82 -14.52
CA LEU A 37 -12.35 -6.72 -14.57
C LEU A 37 -11.81 -5.43 -15.21
N ARG A 38 -10.53 -5.43 -15.66
CA ARG A 38 -9.83 -4.24 -16.19
C ARG A 38 -9.82 -3.05 -15.22
N ASN A 39 -9.86 -3.35 -13.92
CA ASN A 39 -9.77 -2.38 -12.83
C ASN A 39 -8.65 -2.80 -11.86
N THR A 40 -7.46 -3.01 -12.40
CA THR A 40 -6.32 -3.54 -11.64
C THR A 40 -5.94 -2.62 -10.48
N GLU A 41 -5.91 -3.18 -9.30
CA GLU A 41 -5.45 -2.52 -8.08
C GLU A 41 -4.33 -3.32 -7.43
N ARG A 42 -3.41 -2.62 -6.76
CA ARG A 42 -2.42 -3.25 -5.89
C ARG A 42 -2.83 -3.09 -4.44
N VAL A 43 -2.88 -4.20 -3.74
CA VAL A 43 -3.37 -4.29 -2.35
C VAL A 43 -2.37 -5.04 -1.47
N LEU A 44 -2.41 -4.82 -0.15
CA LEU A 44 -1.69 -5.67 0.79
C LEU A 44 -2.39 -7.03 0.88
N ASN A 45 -1.60 -8.11 0.92
CA ASN A 45 -2.13 -9.46 1.01
C ASN A 45 -2.77 -9.70 2.39
N ASN A 46 -3.95 -10.29 2.39
CA ASN A 46 -4.67 -10.75 3.57
C ASN A 46 -5.64 -11.87 3.16
N SER A 47 -6.40 -12.43 4.11
CA SER A 47 -7.29 -13.55 3.82
C SER A 47 -8.44 -13.20 2.85
N ALA A 48 -8.92 -11.97 2.84
CA ALA A 48 -9.93 -11.51 1.88
C ALA A 48 -9.34 -11.40 0.46
N VAL A 49 -8.10 -10.91 0.34
CA VAL A 49 -7.39 -10.84 -0.95
C VAL A 49 -7.13 -12.23 -1.52
N GLU A 50 -6.79 -13.21 -0.68
CA GLU A 50 -6.59 -14.60 -1.12
C GLU A 50 -7.89 -15.18 -1.69
N LYS A 51 -9.04 -14.99 -1.00
CA LYS A 51 -10.36 -15.40 -1.50
C LYS A 51 -10.71 -14.72 -2.83
N LEU A 52 -10.43 -13.42 -2.95
CA LEU A 52 -10.65 -12.66 -4.18
C LEU A 52 -9.84 -13.27 -5.34
N LEU A 53 -8.56 -13.56 -5.12
CA LEU A 53 -7.69 -14.17 -6.14
C LEU A 53 -8.13 -15.59 -6.52
N GLU A 54 -8.65 -16.38 -5.59
CA GLU A 54 -9.25 -17.68 -5.87
C GLU A 54 -10.47 -17.54 -6.79
N LYS A 55 -11.38 -16.61 -6.50
CA LYS A 55 -12.54 -16.30 -7.36
C LYS A 55 -12.12 -15.84 -8.76
N GLU A 56 -11.10 -14.98 -8.85
CA GLU A 56 -10.54 -14.56 -10.15
C GLU A 56 -9.98 -15.74 -10.95
N LYS A 57 -9.31 -16.67 -10.29
CA LYS A 57 -8.75 -17.87 -10.91
C LYS A 57 -9.85 -18.83 -11.40
N GLU A 58 -10.90 -19.02 -10.62
CA GLU A 58 -12.01 -19.93 -10.95
C GLU A 58 -12.89 -19.40 -12.07
N LEU A 59 -13.25 -18.11 -12.02
CA LEU A 59 -14.21 -17.50 -12.96
C LEU A 59 -13.52 -16.91 -14.20
N GLY A 60 -12.24 -16.59 -14.12
CA GLY A 60 -11.44 -16.04 -15.22
C GLY A 60 -12.09 -14.81 -15.85
N SER A 61 -12.26 -14.82 -17.18
CA SER A 61 -12.88 -13.70 -17.93
C SER A 61 -14.38 -13.55 -17.71
N ASN A 62 -15.03 -14.50 -17.06
CA ASN A 62 -16.47 -14.46 -16.77
C ASN A 62 -16.79 -13.79 -15.44
N ILE A 63 -15.79 -13.46 -14.65
CA ILE A 63 -15.94 -12.79 -13.36
C ILE A 63 -16.65 -11.44 -13.52
N LYS A 64 -17.53 -11.13 -12.60
CA LYS A 64 -18.24 -9.86 -12.49
C LYS A 64 -17.93 -9.20 -11.16
N PHE A 65 -18.21 -7.92 -11.05
CA PHE A 65 -17.99 -7.17 -9.81
C PHE A 65 -18.81 -7.73 -8.64
N GLU A 66 -20.02 -8.21 -8.93
CA GLU A 66 -20.92 -8.83 -7.95
C GLU A 66 -20.30 -10.06 -7.27
N ASP A 67 -19.45 -10.80 -7.98
CA ASP A 67 -18.80 -12.01 -7.45
C ASP A 67 -17.76 -11.70 -6.36
N ILE A 68 -17.21 -10.49 -6.35
CA ILE A 68 -16.16 -10.05 -5.43
C ILE A 68 -16.58 -8.92 -4.48
N MET A 69 -17.87 -8.57 -4.48
CA MET A 69 -18.38 -7.44 -3.67
C MET A 69 -18.02 -7.56 -2.19
N ASP A 70 -18.07 -8.76 -1.64
CA ASP A 70 -17.81 -8.98 -0.21
C ASP A 70 -16.35 -8.65 0.18
N GLU A 71 -15.41 -8.80 -0.74
CA GLU A 71 -14.01 -8.52 -0.54
C GLU A 71 -13.61 -7.07 -0.83
N VAL A 72 -14.45 -6.31 -1.54
CA VAL A 72 -14.05 -4.96 -2.01
C VAL A 72 -15.03 -3.85 -1.66
N ALA A 73 -16.34 -4.14 -1.55
CA ALA A 73 -17.35 -3.11 -1.33
C ALA A 73 -17.60 -2.86 0.17
N GLY A 74 -17.54 -1.58 0.57
CA GLY A 74 -17.84 -1.17 1.95
C GLY A 74 -16.85 -1.64 3.01
N VAL A 75 -15.71 -2.20 2.59
CA VAL A 75 -14.69 -2.76 3.50
C VAL A 75 -13.70 -1.69 4.00
N TYR A 76 -13.55 -0.61 3.26
CA TYR A 76 -12.57 0.43 3.57
C TYR A 76 -12.73 1.04 4.98
N PRO A 77 -13.91 1.45 5.44
CA PRO A 77 -14.08 1.91 6.82
C PRO A 77 -13.70 0.85 7.85
N LYS A 78 -14.07 -0.41 7.66
CA LYS A 78 -13.75 -1.51 8.58
C LYS A 78 -12.24 -1.69 8.73
N VAL A 79 -11.48 -1.67 7.62
CA VAL A 79 -10.03 -1.76 7.65
C VAL A 79 -9.42 -0.47 8.21
N MET A 80 -9.77 0.68 7.65
CA MET A 80 -9.06 1.94 7.92
C MET A 80 -9.43 2.56 9.26
N LEU A 81 -10.66 2.41 9.72
CA LEU A 81 -11.14 3.02 10.96
C LEU A 81 -11.22 2.03 12.13
N ASP A 82 -11.69 0.81 11.85
CA ASP A 82 -11.93 -0.19 12.89
C ASP A 82 -10.74 -1.16 13.06
N GLY A 83 -9.79 -1.16 12.11
CA GLY A 83 -8.60 -2.01 12.15
C GLY A 83 -8.89 -3.50 11.93
N GLU A 84 -9.98 -3.83 11.24
CA GLU A 84 -10.33 -5.19 10.82
C GLU A 84 -9.54 -5.56 9.57
N MET A 85 -8.28 -5.94 9.72
CA MET A 85 -7.31 -6.07 8.61
C MET A 85 -7.70 -7.06 7.53
N ASP A 86 -8.52 -8.06 7.86
CA ASP A 86 -9.02 -9.11 6.97
C ASP A 86 -10.44 -8.85 6.44
N ALA A 87 -11.03 -7.69 6.72
CA ALA A 87 -12.37 -7.35 6.28
C ALA A 87 -12.50 -7.20 4.76
N GLY A 88 -11.41 -6.91 4.05
CA GLY A 88 -11.39 -6.78 2.61
C GLY A 88 -10.07 -6.29 2.04
N ALA A 89 -10.06 -6.11 0.72
CA ALA A 89 -8.91 -5.57 0.01
C ALA A 89 -8.74 -4.06 0.25
N TRP A 90 -7.50 -3.61 0.45
CA TRP A 90 -7.18 -2.20 0.60
C TRP A 90 -5.86 -1.85 -0.09
N SER A 91 -5.81 -0.66 -0.69
CA SER A 91 -4.72 -0.20 -1.54
C SER A 91 -3.40 -0.13 -0.78
N CYS A 92 -2.37 -0.77 -1.31
CA CYS A 92 -1.01 -0.71 -0.77
C CYS A 92 0.01 -0.88 -1.90
N GLY A 93 0.86 0.12 -2.09
CA GLY A 93 1.91 0.08 -3.13
C GLY A 93 3.11 -0.79 -2.74
N MET A 94 3.87 -1.25 -3.74
CA MET A 94 5.13 -2.01 -3.52
C MET A 94 6.18 -1.24 -2.72
N VAL A 95 6.06 0.08 -2.65
CA VAL A 95 6.91 0.94 -1.81
C VAL A 95 6.87 0.54 -0.33
N VAL A 96 5.89 -0.26 0.07
CA VAL A 96 5.76 -0.78 1.44
C VAL A 96 7.06 -1.44 1.93
N GLY A 97 7.78 -2.13 1.06
CA GLY A 97 9.08 -2.74 1.40
C GLY A 97 10.20 -1.74 1.76
N LEU A 98 9.99 -0.43 1.53
CA LEU A 98 10.90 0.64 1.91
C LEU A 98 10.40 1.47 3.11
N ILE A 99 9.22 1.14 3.66
CA ILE A 99 8.59 1.88 4.77
C ILE A 99 8.78 1.08 6.04
N ASN A 100 9.60 1.58 6.97
CA ASN A 100 9.97 0.90 8.20
C ASN A 100 9.78 1.76 9.46
N ASP A 101 9.15 2.93 9.32
CA ASP A 101 8.90 3.88 10.40
C ASP A 101 7.57 4.63 10.24
N ILE A 102 7.11 5.28 11.32
CA ILE A 102 5.88 6.08 11.37
C ILE A 102 6.26 7.50 11.88
N PRO A 103 6.89 8.34 11.03
CA PRO A 103 7.24 9.71 11.36
C PRO A 103 6.00 10.62 11.37
N SER A 104 6.15 11.84 11.83
CA SER A 104 5.20 12.91 11.50
C SER A 104 5.29 13.27 10.01
N CYS A 105 4.24 13.88 9.46
CA CYS A 105 4.27 14.40 8.09
C CYS A 105 5.40 15.40 7.89
N LYS A 106 5.68 16.23 8.92
CA LYS A 106 6.79 17.18 8.85
C LYS A 106 8.15 16.48 8.76
N GLU A 107 8.40 15.51 9.65
CA GLU A 107 9.65 14.73 9.64
C GLU A 107 9.85 14.00 8.31
N LEU A 108 8.77 13.45 7.75
CA LEU A 108 8.80 12.77 6.46
C LEU A 108 9.19 13.72 5.32
N ILE A 109 8.54 14.89 5.23
CA ILE A 109 8.79 15.87 4.17
C ILE A 109 10.20 16.46 4.30
N ASP A 110 10.59 16.85 5.51
CA ASP A 110 11.93 17.38 5.77
C ASP A 110 13.02 16.35 5.40
N GLY A 111 12.78 15.06 5.73
CA GLY A 111 13.68 13.97 5.36
C GLY A 111 13.83 13.81 3.85
N ILE A 112 12.72 13.80 3.11
CA ILE A 112 12.71 13.70 1.64
C ILE A 112 13.49 14.87 1.02
N MET A 113 13.27 16.09 1.50
CA MET A 113 13.94 17.27 0.97
C MET A 113 15.44 17.28 1.29
N SER A 114 15.81 16.88 2.50
CA SER A 114 17.22 16.77 2.92
C SER A 114 17.98 15.70 2.15
N GLU A 115 17.33 14.55 1.91
CA GLU A 115 17.93 13.48 1.09
C GLU A 115 18.10 13.93 -0.36
N ALA A 116 17.09 14.57 -0.95
CA ALA A 116 17.17 15.12 -2.31
C ALA A 116 18.32 16.13 -2.44
N ASP A 117 18.45 17.07 -1.49
CA ASP A 117 19.56 18.03 -1.48
C ASP A 117 20.92 17.31 -1.39
N SER A 118 21.07 16.34 -0.49
CA SER A 118 22.29 15.56 -0.35
C SER A 118 22.64 14.75 -1.61
N LEU A 119 21.65 14.19 -2.29
CA LEU A 119 21.87 13.46 -3.55
C LEU A 119 22.32 14.41 -4.67
N ILE A 120 21.72 15.57 -4.78
CA ILE A 120 22.08 16.57 -5.79
C ILE A 120 23.48 17.16 -5.54
N THR A 121 23.73 17.62 -4.32
CA THR A 121 24.96 18.36 -4.00
C THR A 121 26.17 17.46 -3.81
N LYS A 122 26.04 16.29 -3.19
CA LYS A 122 27.18 15.42 -2.85
C LYS A 122 27.40 14.31 -3.87
N ARG A 123 26.32 13.56 -4.19
CA ARG A 123 26.47 12.38 -5.05
C ARG A 123 26.70 12.76 -6.51
N LEU A 124 25.96 13.73 -7.04
CA LEU A 124 26.13 14.14 -8.45
C LEU A 124 27.45 14.92 -8.65
N GLU A 125 27.83 15.81 -7.72
CA GLU A 125 29.15 16.49 -7.79
C GLU A 125 30.30 15.48 -7.74
N GLY A 126 30.19 14.44 -6.89
CA GLY A 126 31.18 13.37 -6.83
C GLY A 126 31.35 12.59 -8.15
N MET A 127 30.33 12.52 -8.98
CA MET A 127 30.41 11.89 -10.31
C MET A 127 31.10 12.80 -11.35
N LEU A 128 31.11 14.11 -11.15
CA LEU A 128 31.80 15.06 -12.05
C LEU A 128 33.28 15.22 -11.72
N SER A 129 33.70 14.80 -10.54
CA SER A 129 35.07 14.94 -10.04
C SER A 129 35.93 13.69 -10.24
N ALA A 130 35.38 12.64 -10.85
CA ALA A 130 36.05 11.39 -11.20
C ALA A 130 36.38 11.33 -12.69
#